data_48461c990383131e09c348c96aeb0fb4
#
_entry.id   48461c990383131e09c348c96aeb0fb4
#
_cell.length_a   1.000
_cell.length_b   1.000
_cell.length_c   1.000
_cell.angle_alpha   90.00
_cell.angle_beta   90.00
_cell.angle_gamma   90.00
#
_symmetry.space_group_name_H-M   'P 1'
#
loop_
_entity.id
_entity.type
_entity.pdbx_description
1 polymer ?
#
loop_
_entity_poly.entity_id
_entity_poly.type
_entity_poly.pdbx_seq_one_letter_code
_entity_poly.pdbx_strand_id
1 'polypeptide(L)'
;MQEARDFIKALPPAAREKVYYNIRKVKGGFRDAELFKKLENSEIWEFRTKYNGISYRLFAFWDKDREVLIIATHGIIKKTQKTPSKEIAKAEEIRRSYFEEKK
;
A
#
# COMPACT_ATOMS: atom_id res chain seq x y z
N MET A 1 -1.49 10.10 -1.25
CA MET A 1 -1.56 10.83 0.04
C MET A 1 -0.18 11.08 0.61
N GLN A 2 -0.09 12.05 1.50
CA GLN A 2 1.19 12.50 2.01
C GLN A 2 1.93 11.43 2.83
N GLU A 3 1.23 10.69 3.67
CA GLU A 3 1.88 9.66 4.49
C GLU A 3 2.59 8.61 3.65
N ALA A 4 1.97 8.17 2.56
CA ALA A 4 2.59 7.18 1.67
C ALA A 4 3.81 7.77 0.99
N ARG A 5 3.72 9.02 0.53
CA ARG A 5 4.86 9.71 -0.10
C ARG A 5 6.01 9.89 0.87
N ASP A 6 5.72 10.29 2.10
CA ASP A 6 6.74 10.49 3.13
C ASP A 6 7.43 9.17 3.45
N PHE A 7 6.66 8.08 3.54
CA PHE A 7 7.24 6.76 3.79
C PHE A 7 8.22 6.38 2.67
N ILE A 8 7.79 6.54 1.42
CA ILE A 8 8.62 6.15 0.27
C ILE A 8 9.89 7.01 0.20
N LYS A 9 9.76 8.31 0.44
CA LYS A 9 10.91 9.22 0.42
C LYS A 9 11.96 8.89 1.46
N ALA A 10 11.55 8.33 2.58
CA ALA A 10 12.46 7.97 3.66
C ALA A 10 13.21 6.66 3.42
N LEU A 11 12.84 5.91 2.38
CA LEU A 11 13.49 4.64 2.08
C LEU A 11 14.85 4.84 1.42
N PRO A 12 15.77 3.86 1.57
CA PRO A 12 17.02 3.88 0.80
C PRO A 12 16.70 3.97 -0.69
N PRO A 13 17.54 4.66 -1.49
CA PRO A 13 17.24 4.90 -2.91
C PRO A 13 16.90 3.64 -3.72
N ALA A 14 17.65 2.56 -3.53
CA ALA A 14 17.39 1.32 -4.28
C ALA A 14 16.05 0.69 -3.90
N ALA A 15 15.70 0.71 -2.62
CA ALA A 15 14.42 0.18 -2.16
C ALA A 15 13.27 1.04 -2.69
N ARG A 16 13.43 2.37 -2.67
CA ARG A 16 12.45 3.30 -3.18
C ARG A 16 12.18 3.06 -4.67
N GLU A 17 13.22 2.86 -5.46
CA GLU A 17 13.07 2.58 -6.88
C GLU A 17 12.28 1.30 -7.13
N LYS A 18 12.54 0.27 -6.33
CA LYS A 18 11.81 -0.99 -6.48
C LYS A 18 10.35 -0.86 -6.08
N VAL A 19 10.04 -0.07 -5.06
CA VAL A 19 8.67 0.21 -4.67
C VAL A 19 7.93 0.90 -5.82
N TYR A 20 8.52 1.93 -6.41
CA TYR A 20 7.92 2.61 -7.57
C TYR A 20 7.76 1.68 -8.76
N TYR A 21 8.74 0.83 -9.00
CA TYR A 21 8.67 -0.13 -10.09
C TYR A 21 7.46 -1.06 -9.92
N ASN A 22 7.26 -1.58 -8.71
CA ASN A 22 6.13 -2.47 -8.43
C ASN A 22 4.79 -1.76 -8.57
N ILE A 23 4.71 -0.51 -8.13
CA ILE A 23 3.49 0.29 -8.28
C ILE A 23 3.16 0.48 -9.76
N ARG A 24 4.17 0.78 -10.59
CA ARG A 24 3.97 0.95 -12.02
C ARG A 24 3.49 -0.34 -12.69
N LYS A 25 4.03 -1.49 -12.27
CA LYS A 25 3.59 -2.78 -12.80
C LYS A 25 2.11 -3.02 -12.53
N VAL A 26 1.66 -2.74 -11.32
CA VAL A 26 0.26 -2.92 -10.96
C VAL A 26 -0.63 -1.95 -11.73
N LYS A 27 -0.21 -0.70 -11.90
CA LYS A 27 -0.94 0.29 -12.70
C LYS A 27 -1.07 -0.15 -14.14
N GLY A 28 -0.07 -0.84 -14.66
CA GLY A 28 -0.08 -1.36 -16.03
C GLY A 28 -0.91 -2.62 -16.22
N GLY A 29 -1.57 -3.08 -15.16
CA GLY A 29 -2.44 -4.26 -15.24
C GLY A 29 -1.82 -5.56 -14.76
N PHE A 30 -0.56 -5.54 -14.37
CA PHE A 30 0.09 -6.73 -13.85
C PHE A 30 -0.53 -7.13 -12.51
N ARG A 31 -1.06 -8.36 -12.43
CA ARG A 31 -1.73 -8.86 -11.22
C ARG A 31 -0.98 -10.04 -10.66
N ASP A 32 -0.14 -9.79 -9.67
CA ASP A 32 0.64 -10.81 -8.98
C ASP A 32 0.40 -10.63 -7.49
N ALA A 33 -0.13 -11.66 -6.84
CA ALA A 33 -0.44 -11.61 -5.42
C ALA A 33 0.80 -11.42 -4.54
N GLU A 34 1.98 -11.71 -5.06
CA GLU A 34 3.21 -11.44 -4.33
C GLU A 34 3.56 -9.95 -4.30
N LEU A 35 3.04 -9.18 -5.26
CA LEU A 35 3.28 -7.73 -5.32
C LEU A 35 2.11 -6.90 -4.83
N PHE A 36 0.90 -7.37 -5.03
CA PHE A 36 -0.29 -6.60 -4.74
C PHE A 36 -1.43 -7.54 -4.37
N LYS A 37 -1.89 -7.46 -3.13
CA LYS A 37 -2.84 -8.42 -2.60
C LYS A 37 -3.91 -7.75 -1.75
N LYS A 38 -5.16 -8.18 -1.93
CA LYS A 38 -6.25 -7.75 -1.06
C LYS A 38 -6.15 -8.50 0.27
N LEU A 39 -6.27 -7.77 1.37
CA LEU A 39 -6.20 -8.37 2.70
C LEU A 39 -7.53 -9.02 3.06
N GLU A 40 -7.49 -10.13 3.80
CA GLU A 40 -8.69 -10.88 4.16
C GLU A 40 -9.64 -10.04 5.01
N ASN A 41 -10.93 -10.17 4.73
CA ASN A 41 -12.00 -9.48 5.45
C ASN A 41 -11.83 -7.96 5.49
N SER A 42 -11.23 -7.39 4.43
CA SER A 42 -10.92 -5.96 4.39
C SER A 42 -11.04 -5.45 2.96
N GLU A 43 -11.27 -4.15 2.84
CA GLU A 43 -11.23 -3.48 1.54
C GLU A 43 -9.85 -2.89 1.27
N ILE A 44 -8.88 -3.19 2.11
CA ILE A 44 -7.51 -2.70 1.98
C ILE A 44 -6.69 -3.65 1.14
N TRP A 45 -5.91 -3.08 0.24
CA TRP A 45 -4.94 -3.80 -0.57
C TRP A 45 -3.54 -3.45 -0.09
N GLU A 46 -2.62 -4.37 -0.27
CA GLU A 46 -1.25 -4.21 0.19
C GLU A 46 -0.29 -4.36 -0.98
N PHE A 47 0.52 -3.32 -1.21
CA PHE A 47 1.67 -3.43 -2.10
C PHE A 47 2.80 -4.06 -1.29
N ARG A 48 3.45 -5.06 -1.86
CA ARG A 48 4.49 -5.84 -1.20
C ARG A 48 5.77 -5.75 -2.00
N THR A 49 6.81 -5.18 -1.40
CA THR A 49 8.11 -5.06 -2.05
C THR A 49 9.16 -5.68 -1.17
N LYS A 50 9.91 -6.62 -1.70
CA LYS A 50 11.07 -7.22 -1.03
C LYS A 50 12.33 -6.67 -1.65
N TYR A 51 13.22 -6.16 -0.82
CA TYR A 51 14.51 -5.71 -1.27
C TYR A 51 15.54 -5.95 -0.18
N ASN A 52 16.63 -6.65 -0.53
CA ASN A 52 17.74 -6.90 0.38
C ASN A 52 17.31 -7.55 1.70
N GLY A 53 16.38 -8.51 1.62
CA GLY A 53 15.87 -9.24 2.79
C GLY A 53 14.87 -8.48 3.64
N ILE A 54 14.51 -7.27 3.24
CA ILE A 54 13.55 -6.45 3.97
C ILE A 54 12.24 -6.36 3.20
N SER A 55 11.12 -6.50 3.91
CA SER A 55 9.80 -6.37 3.31
C SER A 55 9.23 -4.99 3.58
N TYR A 56 8.86 -4.29 2.52
CA TYR A 56 8.23 -2.99 2.59
C TYR A 56 6.77 -3.15 2.17
N ARG A 57 5.85 -2.62 2.97
CA ARG A 57 4.41 -2.73 2.71
C ARG A 57 3.78 -1.36 2.63
N LEU A 58 2.96 -1.13 1.60
CA LEU A 58 2.17 0.09 1.45
C LEU A 58 0.72 -0.32 1.35
N PHE A 59 -0.15 0.43 1.99
CA PHE A 59 -1.57 0.14 2.00
C PHE A 59 -2.32 1.05 1.03
N ALA A 60 -3.32 0.48 0.37
CA ALA A 60 -4.06 1.17 -0.66
C ALA A 60 -5.52 0.73 -0.65
N PHE A 61 -6.36 1.49 -1.31
CA PHE A 61 -7.76 1.11 -1.50
C PHE A 61 -8.29 1.72 -2.78
N TRP A 62 -9.35 1.13 -3.30
CA TRP A 62 -9.96 1.61 -4.52
C TRP A 62 -11.04 2.65 -4.23
N ASP A 63 -11.02 3.73 -5.01
CA ASP A 63 -12.14 4.64 -5.10
C ASP A 63 -12.86 4.25 -6.39
N LYS A 64 -13.90 3.44 -6.27
CA LYS A 64 -14.60 2.87 -7.42
C LYS A 64 -15.34 3.91 -8.23
N ASP A 65 -15.83 4.95 -7.58
CA ASP A 65 -16.56 6.01 -8.28
C ASP A 65 -15.64 6.77 -9.23
N ARG A 66 -14.40 6.96 -8.84
CA ARG A 66 -13.41 7.66 -9.67
C ARG A 66 -12.55 6.70 -10.48
N GLU A 67 -12.72 5.40 -10.25
CA GLU A 67 -11.93 4.34 -10.90
C GLU A 67 -10.43 4.52 -10.72
N VAL A 68 -10.01 4.95 -9.52
CA VAL A 68 -8.60 5.12 -9.19
C VAL A 68 -8.22 4.35 -7.96
N LEU A 69 -6.95 3.94 -7.92
CA LEU A 69 -6.37 3.29 -6.75
C LEU A 69 -5.68 4.37 -5.91
N ILE A 70 -6.10 4.49 -4.67
CA ILE A 70 -5.52 5.46 -3.75
C ILE A 70 -4.42 4.78 -2.94
N ILE A 71 -3.17 5.14 -3.20
CA ILE A 71 -2.04 4.69 -2.40
C ILE A 71 -1.88 5.75 -1.33
N ALA A 72 -2.58 5.56 -0.28
CA ALA A 72 -2.98 6.70 0.50
C ALA A 72 -2.59 6.64 1.94
N THR A 73 -2.29 5.47 2.41
CA THR A 73 -2.17 5.32 3.83
C THR A 73 -0.69 5.37 4.24
N HIS A 74 -0.37 4.73 5.28
CA HIS A 74 0.99 4.64 5.76
C HIS A 74 1.69 3.43 5.15
N GLY A 75 3.00 3.36 5.33
CA GLY A 75 3.76 2.16 4.97
C GLY A 75 4.37 1.57 6.22
N ILE A 76 4.78 0.33 6.14
CA ILE A 76 5.50 -0.33 7.22
C ILE A 76 6.65 -1.15 6.66
N ILE A 77 7.65 -1.36 7.50
CA ILE A 77 8.77 -2.24 7.21
C ILE A 77 8.57 -3.49 8.06
N LYS A 78 8.58 -4.66 7.42
CA LYS A 78 8.28 -5.91 8.11
C LYS A 78 9.42 -6.91 8.01
N LYS A 79 9.55 -7.69 9.09
CA LYS A 79 10.46 -8.84 9.10
C LYS A 79 9.68 -10.16 9.04
N THR A 80 8.35 -10.11 9.14
CA THR A 80 7.49 -11.29 9.10
C THR A 80 6.52 -11.23 7.93
N GLN A 81 5.92 -12.35 7.58
CA GLN A 81 4.98 -12.42 6.46
C GLN A 81 3.63 -11.79 6.76
N LYS A 82 3.18 -11.90 8.00
CA LYS A 82 1.83 -11.46 8.36
C LYS A 82 1.77 -9.98 8.70
N THR A 83 0.78 -9.29 8.14
CA THR A 83 0.55 -7.87 8.43
C THR A 83 -0.20 -7.75 9.77
N PRO A 84 0.31 -6.95 10.73
CA PRO A 84 -0.37 -6.77 12.00
C PRO A 84 -1.78 -6.20 11.86
N SER A 85 -2.71 -6.72 12.66
CA SER A 85 -4.11 -6.30 12.62
C SER A 85 -4.28 -4.79 12.86
N LYS A 86 -3.48 -4.22 13.73
CA LYS A 86 -3.60 -2.79 14.03
C LYS A 86 -3.24 -1.91 12.85
N GLU A 87 -2.34 -2.40 11.98
CA GLU A 87 -1.97 -1.66 10.79
C GLU A 87 -3.09 -1.71 9.75
N ILE A 88 -3.76 -2.84 9.66
CA ILE A 88 -4.93 -2.98 8.78
C ILE A 88 -6.05 -2.07 9.27
N ALA A 89 -6.29 -2.05 10.59
CA ALA A 89 -7.32 -1.18 11.18
C ALA A 89 -7.03 0.30 10.93
N LYS A 90 -5.76 0.69 11.02
CA LYS A 90 -5.36 2.06 10.72
C LYS A 90 -5.66 2.42 9.26
N ALA A 91 -5.34 1.52 8.35
CA ALA A 91 -5.61 1.74 6.93
C ALA A 91 -7.11 1.85 6.65
N GLU A 92 -7.92 1.04 7.29
CA GLU A 92 -9.37 1.11 7.14
C GLU A 92 -9.95 2.40 7.68
N GLU A 93 -9.40 2.92 8.77
CA GLU A 93 -9.82 4.20 9.32
C GLU A 93 -9.51 5.34 8.35
N ILE A 94 -8.32 5.31 7.74
CA ILE A 94 -7.93 6.30 6.74
C ILE A 94 -8.86 6.22 5.53
N ARG A 95 -9.20 5.03 5.10
CA ARG A 95 -10.15 4.82 4.00
C ARG A 95 -11.51 5.42 4.34
N ARG A 96 -12.00 5.14 5.54
CA ARG A 96 -13.30 5.67 5.98
C ARG A 96 -13.29 7.19 5.98
N SER A 97 -12.25 7.80 6.52
CA SER A 97 -12.11 9.26 6.53
C SER A 97 -12.09 9.84 5.12
N TYR A 98 -11.40 9.18 4.21
CA TYR A 98 -11.32 9.61 2.82
C TYR A 98 -12.74 9.70 2.20
N PHE A 99 -13.55 8.65 2.38
CA PHE A 99 -14.88 8.63 1.80
C PHE A 99 -15.84 9.59 2.50
N GLU A 100 -15.66 9.83 3.79
CA GLU A 100 -16.47 10.80 4.51
C GLU A 100 -16.19 12.22 4.04
N GLU A 101 -14.94 12.55 3.78
CA GLU A 101 -14.57 13.89 3.30
C GLU A 101 -15.06 14.17 1.88
N LYS A 102 -15.32 13.14 1.10
CA LYS A 102 -15.84 13.29 -0.26
C LYS A 102 -17.31 13.68 -0.32
N LYS A 103 -18.06 13.45 0.72
CA LYS A 103 -19.50 13.71 0.73
C LYS A 103 -19.84 15.19 0.71
#